data_15ff36f17fffc36ec6cb08d8d112e532
#
_entry.id   15ff36f17fffc36ec6cb08d8d112e532
#
_cell.length_a   1.000
_cell.length_b   1.000
_cell.length_c   1.000
_cell.angle_alpha   90.00
_cell.angle_beta   90.00
_cell.angle_gamma   90.00
#
_symmetry.space_group_name_H-M   'P 1'
#
loop_
_entity.id
_entity.type
_entity.pdbx_description
1 polymer ?
#
loop_
_entity_poly.entity_id
_entity_poly.type
_entity_poly.pdbx_seq_one_letter_code
_entity_poly.pdbx_strand_id
1 'polypeptide(L)' 'MRIKTSMGTIINVDRIKRSITVEGVELSSDCRALTSKHKDGTGTITLVFDGKII' A
#
# COMPACT_ATOMS: atom_id res chain seq x y z
N MET A 1 -1.47 -7.50 -3.33
CA MET A 1 -2.78 -6.84 -3.37
C MET A 1 -2.67 -5.53 -4.14
N ARG A 2 -3.60 -5.27 -5.01
CA ARG A 2 -3.60 -4.08 -5.84
C ARG A 2 -4.97 -3.42 -5.73
N ILE A 3 -5.01 -2.12 -5.45
CA ILE A 3 -6.27 -1.38 -5.39
C ILE A 3 -6.19 -0.12 -6.26
N LYS A 4 -7.36 0.32 -6.69
CA LYS A 4 -7.55 1.62 -7.34
C LYS A 4 -8.44 2.45 -6.42
N THR A 5 -7.94 3.59 -5.97
CA THR A 5 -8.72 4.46 -5.07
C THR A 5 -9.84 5.17 -5.82
N SER A 6 -10.73 5.83 -5.09
CA SER A 6 -11.81 6.62 -5.70
C SER A 6 -11.30 7.75 -6.57
N MET A 7 -10.07 8.21 -6.35
CA MET A 7 -9.41 9.25 -7.16
C MET A 7 -8.59 8.66 -8.31
N GLY A 8 -8.58 7.34 -8.49
CA GLY A 8 -7.88 6.68 -9.57
C GLY A 8 -6.43 6.30 -9.27
N THR A 9 -5.96 6.51 -8.05
CA THR A 9 -4.59 6.14 -7.65
C THR A 9 -4.45 4.63 -7.59
N ILE A 10 -3.44 4.07 -8.24
CA ILE A 10 -3.13 2.65 -8.21
C ILE A 10 -2.07 2.39 -7.15
N ILE A 11 -2.40 1.55 -6.18
CA ILE A 11 -1.49 1.13 -5.12
C ILE A 11 -1.34 -0.39 -5.21
N ASN A 12 -0.11 -0.87 -5.23
CA ASN A 12 0.19 -2.30 -5.27
C ASN A 12 1.09 -2.69 -4.11
N VAL A 13 0.67 -3.71 -3.38
CA VAL A 13 1.47 -4.33 -2.31
C VAL A 13 1.85 -5.73 -2.75
N ASP A 14 3.13 -5.94 -3.04
CA ASP A 14 3.68 -7.23 -3.42
C ASP A 14 4.40 -7.84 -2.21
N ARG A 15 3.78 -8.83 -1.60
CA ARG A 15 4.32 -9.46 -0.38
C ARG A 15 5.51 -10.36 -0.66
N ILE A 16 5.59 -10.91 -1.87
CA ILE A 16 6.69 -11.79 -2.26
C ILE A 16 7.97 -10.98 -2.45
N LYS A 17 7.89 -9.89 -3.19
CA LYS A 17 9.02 -8.97 -3.42
C LYS A 17 9.24 -8.00 -2.28
N ARG A 18 8.30 -7.92 -1.32
CA ARG A 18 8.30 -6.96 -0.24
C ARG A 18 8.39 -5.52 -0.75
N SER A 19 7.64 -5.23 -1.80
CA SER A 19 7.61 -3.91 -2.42
C SER A 19 6.23 -3.31 -2.37
N ILE A 20 6.17 -1.99 -2.22
CA ILE A 20 4.94 -1.21 -2.22
C ILE A 20 5.13 -0.12 -3.26
N THR A 21 4.21 -0.05 -4.23
CA THR A 21 4.24 1.00 -5.25
C THR A 21 2.98 1.84 -5.19
N VAL A 22 3.15 3.14 -5.41
CA VAL A 22 2.05 4.09 -5.56
C VAL A 22 2.26 4.78 -6.90
N GLU A 23 1.32 4.63 -7.83
CA GLU A 23 1.42 5.16 -9.19
C GLU A 23 2.72 4.71 -9.89
N GLY A 24 3.13 3.45 -9.67
CA GLY A 24 4.33 2.90 -10.27
C GLY A 24 5.64 3.30 -9.57
N VAL A 25 5.58 4.17 -8.57
CA VAL A 25 6.77 4.59 -7.83
C VAL A 25 6.93 3.69 -6.60
N GLU A 26 8.08 3.04 -6.50
CA GLU A 26 8.38 2.16 -5.38
C GLU A 26 8.74 2.98 -4.14
N LEU A 27 8.07 2.65 -3.01
CA LEU A 27 8.36 3.28 -1.73
C LEU A 27 9.55 2.61 -1.05
N SER A 28 10.14 3.32 -0.07
CA SER A 28 11.30 2.78 0.65
C SER A 28 10.92 1.55 1.47
N SER A 29 11.92 0.71 1.76
CA SER A 29 11.73 -0.57 2.43
C SER A 29 11.29 -0.47 3.90
N ASP A 30 11.35 0.73 4.49
CA ASP A 30 10.87 0.95 5.86
C ASP A 30 9.37 1.24 5.95
N CYS A 31 8.69 1.29 4.81
CA CYS A 31 7.23 1.42 4.77
C CYS A 31 6.58 0.05 5.00
N ARG A 32 5.60 0.00 5.90
CA ARG A 32 4.78 -1.19 6.11
C ARG A 32 3.40 -0.98 5.53
N ALA A 33 2.80 -2.06 5.01
CA ALA A 33 1.45 -2.03 4.50
C ALA A 33 0.54 -2.93 5.33
N LEU A 34 -0.57 -2.38 5.77
CA LEU A 34 -1.66 -3.13 6.37
C LEU A 34 -2.78 -3.19 5.35
N THR A 35 -3.25 -4.40 5.07
CA THR A 35 -4.28 -4.61 4.04
C THR A 35 -5.51 -5.26 4.66
N SER A 36 -6.67 -4.86 4.15
CA SER A 36 -7.95 -5.43 4.57
C SER A 36 -8.84 -5.60 3.33
N LYS A 37 -9.37 -6.80 3.14
CA LYS A 37 -10.33 -7.08 2.07
C LYS A 37 -11.74 -7.10 2.65
N HIS A 38 -12.67 -6.47 1.96
CA HIS A 38 -14.07 -6.43 2.34
C HIS A 38 -14.88 -7.41 1.49
N LYS A 39 -16.05 -7.80 1.98
CA LYS A 39 -16.92 -8.79 1.32
C LYS A 39 -17.49 -8.32 -0.01
N ASP A 40 -17.56 -7.01 -0.20
CA ASP A 40 -18.15 -6.40 -1.41
C ASP A 40 -17.17 -6.24 -2.56
N GLY A 41 -15.95 -6.78 -2.45
CA GLY A 41 -14.93 -6.67 -3.47
C GLY A 41 -14.05 -5.43 -3.35
N THR A 42 -14.30 -4.59 -2.35
CA THR A 42 -13.41 -3.44 -2.05
C THR A 42 -12.32 -3.86 -1.07
N GLY A 43 -11.41 -2.94 -0.78
CA GLY A 43 -10.35 -3.18 0.19
C GLY A 43 -9.75 -1.88 0.68
N THR A 44 -8.92 -1.99 1.71
CA THR A 44 -8.20 -0.88 2.29
C THR A 44 -6.72 -1.22 2.38
N ILE A 45 -5.87 -0.29 2.00
CA ILE A 45 -4.41 -0.37 2.22
C ILE A 45 -4.02 0.81 3.09
N THR A 46 -3.38 0.53 4.23
CA THR A 46 -2.84 1.55 5.13
C THR A 46 -1.33 1.46 5.09
N LEU A 47 -0.66 2.57 4.80
CA LEU A 47 0.79 2.65 4.77
C LEU A 47 1.28 3.27 6.08
N VAL A 48 2.29 2.66 6.68
CA VAL A 48 2.84 3.08 7.97
C VAL A 48 4.34 3.28 7.85
N PHE A 49 4.79 4.46 8.25
CA PHE A 49 6.21 4.79 8.39
C PHE A 49 6.49 5.09 9.86
N ASP A 50 7.44 4.40 10.43
CA ASP A 50 7.91 4.68 11.79
C ASP A 50 9.27 5.36 11.71
N GLY A 51 9.51 6.33 12.58
CA GLY A 51 10.77 7.03 12.54
C GLY A 51 10.98 7.90 13.78
N LYS A 52 12.13 8.56 13.81
CA LYS A 52 12.48 9.49 14.86
C LYS A 52 12.02 10.89 14.47
N ILE A 53 11.36 11.58 15.39
CA ILE A 53 10.98 12.97 15.18
C ILE A 53 12.23 13.86 15.28
N ILE A 54 12.43 14.66 14.26
CA ILE A 54 13.61 15.52 14.15
C ILE A 54 13.24 16.99 14.26
#